data_e1394e44a23144ec34931431030cd57b
#
_entry.id   e1394e44a23144ec34931431030cd57b
#
_cell.length_a   1.000
_cell.length_b   1.000
_cell.length_c   1.000
_cell.angle_alpha   90.00
_cell.angle_beta   90.00
_cell.angle_gamma   90.00
#
_symmetry.space_group_name_H-M   'P 1'
#
loop_
_entity.id
_entity.type
_entity.pdbx_description
1 polymer ?
#
loop_
_entity_poly.entity_id
_entity_poly.type
_entity_poly.pdbx_seq_one_letter_code
_entity_poly.pdbx_strand_id
1 'polypeptide(L)'
;MTNSIWAPLPSALSPSNGSPIRLIWAGNLNDGSRPAIGGAAIRRREIHLHPSLRDNPAERSRILTHELFHFAWVRLGNPRRAAWKQLLASELASNARGELGWSSEWRKRKLPNNFNHYACESFCDTAAALFSTCREHQEYTLAKRWRTKRRVWFLANLPMNF
;
A
#
# COMPACT_ATOMS: atom_id res chain seq x y z
N MET A 1 -2.56 21.38 22.54
CA MET A 1 -1.59 20.78 21.61
C MET A 1 -2.20 19.49 21.10
N THR A 2 -2.74 19.49 19.90
CA THR A 2 -3.25 18.27 19.24
C THR A 2 -2.02 17.42 18.88
N ASN A 3 -1.75 16.37 19.63
CA ASN A 3 -0.79 15.36 19.24
C ASN A 3 -1.25 14.80 17.89
N SER A 4 -0.62 15.25 16.81
CA SER A 4 -0.82 14.68 15.49
C SER A 4 -0.47 13.20 15.58
N ILE A 5 -1.49 12.34 15.52
CA ILE A 5 -1.36 10.88 15.50
C ILE A 5 -0.68 10.43 14.19
N TRP A 6 -0.50 11.34 13.27
CA TRP A 6 0.13 11.12 11.98
C TRP A 6 1.65 11.17 12.15
N ALA A 7 2.33 10.07 11.88
CA ALA A 7 3.69 10.18 11.37
C ALA A 7 3.64 11.18 10.18
N PRO A 8 4.68 11.97 9.94
CA PRO A 8 4.67 12.88 8.80
C PRO A 8 4.25 12.09 7.55
N LEU A 9 3.26 12.62 6.83
CA LEU A 9 2.80 12.01 5.58
C LEU A 9 4.00 11.73 4.71
N PRO A 10 4.06 10.56 4.06
CA PRO A 10 5.10 10.31 3.08
C PRO A 10 5.18 11.49 2.12
N SER A 11 6.38 12.01 1.87
CA SER A 11 6.61 13.13 0.92
C SER A 11 6.12 12.82 -0.51
N ALA A 12 5.82 11.54 -0.77
CA ALA A 12 5.22 11.04 -2.00
C ALA A 12 3.74 11.44 -2.19
N LEU A 13 3.07 11.88 -1.13
CA LEU A 13 1.65 12.21 -1.16
C LEU A 13 1.44 13.71 -1.09
N SER A 14 0.54 14.22 -1.94
CA SER A 14 0.06 15.59 -1.89
C SER A 14 -1.38 15.61 -1.38
N PRO A 15 -1.74 16.52 -0.47
CA PRO A 15 -3.11 16.69 -0.04
C PRO A 15 -4.02 16.93 -1.24
N SER A 16 -5.14 16.25 -1.31
CA SER A 16 -6.21 16.58 -2.27
C SER A 16 -7.23 17.49 -1.64
N ASN A 17 -7.98 18.25 -2.45
CA ASN A 17 -9.11 19.05 -2.02
C ASN A 17 -10.25 18.12 -1.58
N GLY A 18 -10.24 17.67 -0.34
CA GLY A 18 -11.24 16.78 0.21
C GLY A 18 -11.25 16.81 1.72
N SER A 19 -12.26 16.19 2.32
CA SER A 19 -12.32 16.05 3.78
C SER A 19 -11.08 15.31 4.29
N PRO A 20 -10.56 15.63 5.49
CA PRO A 20 -9.43 14.92 6.08
C PRO A 20 -9.69 13.41 6.18
N ILE A 21 -8.64 12.62 6.01
CA ILE A 21 -8.71 11.19 6.30
C ILE A 21 -8.67 11.01 7.81
N ARG A 22 -9.63 10.28 8.36
CA ARG A 22 -9.72 9.99 9.80
C ARG A 22 -9.02 8.69 10.11
N LEU A 23 -8.24 8.66 11.20
CA LEU A 23 -7.64 7.45 11.73
C LEU A 23 -8.50 6.88 12.86
N ILE A 24 -8.86 5.61 12.76
CA ILE A 24 -9.73 4.92 13.71
C ILE A 24 -9.03 3.66 14.21
N TRP A 25 -9.02 3.47 15.53
CA TRP A 25 -8.54 2.24 16.15
C TRP A 25 -9.69 1.25 16.29
N ALA A 26 -9.56 0.07 15.68
CA ALA A 26 -10.61 -0.96 15.66
C ALA A 26 -10.03 -2.36 15.88
N GLY A 27 -10.59 -3.11 16.83
CA GLY A 27 -10.08 -4.44 17.23
C GLY A 27 -10.50 -5.59 16.30
N ASN A 28 -11.58 -5.41 15.52
CA ASN A 28 -12.12 -6.46 14.66
C ASN A 28 -12.06 -6.01 13.20
N LEU A 29 -10.88 -6.17 12.61
CA LEU A 29 -10.66 -5.87 11.19
C LEU A 29 -10.54 -7.17 10.41
N ASN A 30 -11.22 -7.23 9.25
CA ASN A 30 -11.17 -8.37 8.36
C ASN A 30 -10.98 -7.93 6.91
N ASP A 31 -10.15 -8.65 6.17
CA ASP A 31 -10.06 -8.61 4.71
C ASP A 31 -10.77 -9.85 4.17
N GLY A 32 -12.06 -9.71 3.86
CA GLY A 32 -12.93 -10.85 3.58
C GLY A 32 -13.09 -11.73 4.80
N SER A 33 -12.65 -13.00 4.73
CA SER A 33 -12.71 -13.97 5.83
C SER A 33 -11.43 -13.99 6.71
N ARG A 34 -10.46 -13.10 6.45
CA ARG A 34 -9.15 -13.14 7.11
C ARG A 34 -9.00 -11.97 8.09
N PRO A 35 -8.42 -12.22 9.29
CA PRO A 35 -8.05 -11.14 10.18
C PRO A 35 -7.09 -10.15 9.49
N ALA A 36 -7.33 -8.86 9.69
CA ALA A 36 -6.50 -7.79 9.19
C ALA A 36 -6.04 -6.88 10.34
N ILE A 37 -4.93 -6.20 10.16
CA ILE A 37 -4.40 -5.22 11.13
C ILE A 37 -4.54 -3.78 10.65
N GLY A 38 -4.96 -3.58 9.41
CA GLY A 38 -5.32 -2.30 8.82
C GLY A 38 -6.43 -2.44 7.79
N GLY A 39 -7.04 -1.32 7.41
CA GLY A 39 -8.05 -1.27 6.36
C GLY A 39 -8.43 0.16 5.99
N ALA A 40 -8.64 0.42 4.70
CA ALA A 40 -9.04 1.72 4.17
C ALA A 40 -10.51 1.73 3.74
N ALA A 41 -11.32 2.55 4.38
CA ALA A 41 -12.71 2.82 4.00
C ALA A 41 -12.76 4.06 3.09
N ILE A 42 -12.49 3.87 1.79
CA ILE A 42 -12.26 4.96 0.84
C ILE A 42 -13.41 5.98 0.81
N ARG A 43 -14.67 5.50 0.71
CA ARG A 43 -15.85 6.39 0.64
C ARG A 43 -16.06 7.23 1.89
N ARG A 44 -15.67 6.69 3.06
CA ARG A 44 -15.79 7.37 4.35
C ARG A 44 -14.58 8.22 4.71
N ARG A 45 -13.52 8.13 3.91
CA ARG A 45 -12.23 8.77 4.19
C ARG A 45 -11.68 8.37 5.57
N GLU A 46 -11.63 7.07 5.82
CA GLU A 46 -11.18 6.49 7.09
C GLU A 46 -10.11 5.45 6.85
N ILE A 47 -9.12 5.43 7.74
CA ILE A 47 -8.17 4.33 7.89
C ILE A 47 -8.39 3.71 9.26
N HIS A 48 -8.61 2.42 9.27
CA HIS A 48 -8.78 1.63 10.48
C HIS A 48 -7.48 0.90 10.77
N LEU A 49 -6.98 1.01 12.00
CA LEU A 49 -5.78 0.31 12.46
C LEU A 49 -6.09 -0.54 13.70
N HIS A 50 -5.52 -1.74 13.74
CA HIS A 50 -5.66 -2.60 14.91
C HIS A 50 -4.85 -2.04 16.10
N PRO A 51 -5.39 -2.07 17.34
CA PRO A 51 -4.72 -1.54 18.53
C PRO A 51 -3.32 -2.09 18.80
N SER A 52 -3.02 -3.33 18.37
CA SER A 52 -1.68 -3.93 18.51
C SER A 52 -0.57 -3.14 17.81
N LEU A 53 -0.91 -2.26 16.87
CA LEU A 53 0.06 -1.41 16.17
C LEU A 53 0.51 -0.21 17.02
N ARG A 54 -0.11 0.04 18.19
CA ARG A 54 0.26 1.19 19.04
C ARG A 54 1.69 1.08 19.55
N ASP A 55 2.10 -0.12 19.90
CA ASP A 55 3.41 -0.39 20.52
C ASP A 55 4.48 -0.80 19.50
N ASN A 56 4.15 -0.81 18.21
CA ASN A 56 5.09 -1.11 17.13
C ASN A 56 5.12 0.03 16.09
N PRO A 57 5.91 1.08 16.30
CA PRO A 57 5.93 2.25 15.42
C PRO A 57 6.33 1.95 13.97
N ALA A 58 7.27 1.04 13.75
CA ALA A 58 7.74 0.68 12.41
C ALA A 58 6.63 -0.03 11.63
N GLU A 59 5.98 -1.02 12.25
CA GLU A 59 4.87 -1.75 11.63
C GLU A 59 3.65 -0.85 11.43
N ARG A 60 3.34 0.00 12.40
CA ARG A 60 2.30 1.03 12.25
C ARG A 60 2.56 1.93 11.05
N SER A 61 3.80 2.41 10.88
CA SER A 61 4.19 3.23 9.72
C SER A 61 3.98 2.47 8.41
N ARG A 62 4.36 1.19 8.36
CA ARG A 62 4.21 0.33 7.20
C ARG A 62 2.73 0.16 6.82
N ILE A 63 1.91 -0.23 7.78
CA ILE A 63 0.48 -0.46 7.55
C ILE A 63 -0.23 0.85 7.22
N LEU A 64 0.04 1.93 7.95
CA LEU A 64 -0.55 3.24 7.66
C LEU A 64 -0.20 3.71 6.25
N THR A 65 1.04 3.54 5.81
CA THR A 65 1.44 3.90 4.44
C THR A 65 0.70 3.05 3.42
N HIS A 66 0.60 1.74 3.63
CA HIS A 66 -0.18 0.84 2.77
C HIS A 66 -1.62 1.36 2.61
N GLU A 67 -2.31 1.62 3.71
CA GLU A 67 -3.72 2.05 3.70
C GLU A 67 -3.91 3.45 3.07
N LEU A 68 -2.96 4.36 3.27
CA LEU A 68 -2.97 5.66 2.59
C LEU A 68 -2.87 5.52 1.07
N PHE A 69 -2.06 4.58 0.59
CA PHE A 69 -1.88 4.39 -0.83
C PHE A 69 -3.09 3.76 -1.54
N HIS A 70 -4.05 3.18 -0.84
CA HIS A 70 -5.36 2.88 -1.41
C HIS A 70 -6.10 4.14 -1.87
N PHE A 71 -5.99 5.25 -1.13
CA PHE A 71 -6.55 6.54 -1.56
C PHE A 71 -5.81 7.09 -2.78
N ALA A 72 -4.49 6.97 -2.83
CA ALA A 72 -3.71 7.35 -4.00
C ALA A 72 -4.07 6.49 -5.23
N TRP A 73 -4.26 5.18 -5.06
CA TRP A 73 -4.64 4.26 -6.13
C TRP A 73 -5.93 4.66 -6.83
N VAL A 74 -6.97 5.02 -6.09
CA VAL A 74 -8.26 5.42 -6.71
C VAL A 74 -8.15 6.75 -7.46
N ARG A 75 -7.18 7.60 -7.11
CA ARG A 75 -6.93 8.90 -7.76
C ARG A 75 -5.84 8.88 -8.81
N LEU A 76 -5.14 7.76 -8.98
CA LEU A 76 -3.99 7.63 -9.87
C LEU A 76 -4.32 7.88 -11.35
N GLY A 77 -5.57 7.66 -11.74
CA GLY A 77 -6.03 7.74 -13.13
C GLY A 77 -5.73 6.47 -13.92
N ASN A 78 -6.51 6.27 -14.98
CA ASN A 78 -6.43 5.04 -15.77
C ASN A 78 -5.08 4.83 -16.46
N PRO A 79 -4.44 5.85 -17.06
CA PRO A 79 -3.14 5.65 -17.73
C PRO A 79 -2.04 5.16 -16.78
N ARG A 80 -1.93 5.75 -15.58
CA ARG A 80 -0.93 5.35 -14.59
C ARG A 80 -1.22 3.96 -14.03
N ARG A 81 -2.50 3.64 -13.75
CA ARG A 81 -2.89 2.28 -13.33
C ARG A 81 -2.59 1.25 -14.41
N ALA A 82 -2.83 1.57 -15.69
CA ALA A 82 -2.48 0.69 -16.80
C ALA A 82 -0.97 0.46 -16.89
N ALA A 83 -0.16 1.51 -16.77
CA ALA A 83 1.30 1.41 -16.77
C ALA A 83 1.83 0.55 -15.60
N TRP A 84 1.27 0.71 -14.39
CA TRP A 84 1.58 -0.15 -13.25
C TRP A 84 1.25 -1.61 -13.53
N LYS A 85 0.06 -1.90 -14.02
CA LYS A 85 -0.37 -3.25 -14.38
C LYS A 85 0.52 -3.88 -15.45
N GLN A 86 0.98 -3.09 -16.42
CA GLN A 86 1.90 -3.56 -17.46
C GLN A 86 3.27 -3.92 -16.88
N LEU A 87 3.78 -3.12 -15.93
CA LEU A 87 5.00 -3.46 -15.18
C LEU A 87 4.85 -4.81 -14.48
N LEU A 88 3.77 -5.02 -13.72
CA LEU A 88 3.51 -6.28 -13.02
C LEU A 88 3.35 -7.46 -13.99
N ALA A 89 2.67 -7.27 -15.11
CA ALA A 89 2.54 -8.31 -16.13
C ALA A 89 3.92 -8.72 -16.69
N SER A 90 4.82 -7.77 -16.89
CA SER A 90 6.18 -8.06 -17.34
C SER A 90 7.00 -8.82 -16.28
N GLU A 91 6.80 -8.51 -14.99
CA GLU A 91 7.42 -9.24 -13.89
C GLU A 91 6.93 -10.69 -13.84
N LEU A 92 5.62 -10.91 -13.96
CA LEU A 92 5.01 -12.24 -13.97
C LEU A 92 5.49 -13.07 -15.17
N ALA A 93 5.53 -12.48 -16.37
CA ALA A 93 6.06 -13.13 -17.57
C ALA A 93 7.54 -13.54 -17.43
N SER A 94 8.28 -12.83 -16.57
CA SER A 94 9.67 -13.12 -16.25
C SER A 94 9.83 -14.02 -15.00
N ASN A 95 8.78 -14.67 -14.55
CA ASN A 95 8.76 -15.52 -13.35
C ASN A 95 9.27 -14.82 -12.07
N ALA A 96 8.96 -13.54 -11.89
CA ALA A 96 9.27 -12.82 -10.66
C ALA A 96 8.58 -13.48 -9.47
N ARG A 97 9.36 -13.90 -8.48
CA ARG A 97 8.88 -14.52 -7.24
C ARG A 97 8.93 -13.52 -6.10
N GLY A 98 8.06 -13.74 -5.09
CA GLY A 98 7.94 -12.89 -3.93
C GLY A 98 7.18 -11.61 -4.20
N GLU A 99 6.94 -10.86 -3.13
CA GLU A 99 6.26 -9.57 -3.11
C GLU A 99 6.83 -8.66 -2.02
N LEU A 100 6.24 -7.48 -1.84
CA LEU A 100 6.61 -6.52 -0.80
C LEU A 100 5.58 -6.44 0.33
N GLY A 101 4.67 -7.41 0.40
CA GLY A 101 3.68 -7.55 1.45
C GLY A 101 2.82 -8.80 1.25
N TRP A 102 2.24 -9.29 2.32
CA TRP A 102 1.36 -10.46 2.26
C TRP A 102 0.05 -10.20 1.53
N SER A 103 -0.42 -8.96 1.54
CA SER A 103 -1.62 -8.56 0.80
C SER A 103 -1.48 -8.88 -0.69
N SER A 104 -0.40 -8.44 -1.32
CA SER A 104 -0.13 -8.72 -2.73
C SER A 104 0.29 -10.17 -2.97
N GLU A 105 1.13 -10.75 -2.10
CA GLU A 105 1.57 -12.15 -2.22
C GLU A 105 0.38 -13.13 -2.22
N TRP A 106 -0.58 -12.94 -1.33
CA TRP A 106 -1.79 -13.73 -1.27
C TRP A 106 -2.62 -13.65 -2.54
N ARG A 107 -2.77 -12.44 -3.11
CA ARG A 107 -3.53 -12.22 -4.34
C ARG A 107 -2.80 -12.73 -5.57
N LYS A 108 -1.49 -12.63 -5.59
CA LYS A 108 -0.63 -13.19 -6.64
C LYS A 108 -0.81 -14.71 -6.78
N ARG A 109 -0.94 -15.43 -5.67
CA ARG A 109 -1.18 -16.89 -5.67
C ARG A 109 -2.52 -17.29 -6.29
N LYS A 110 -3.46 -16.36 -6.43
CA LYS A 110 -4.80 -16.58 -7.01
C LYS A 110 -4.90 -16.15 -8.48
N LEU A 111 -3.80 -15.72 -9.07
CA LEU A 111 -3.78 -15.35 -10.49
C LEU A 111 -4.08 -16.57 -11.40
N PRO A 112 -4.74 -16.34 -12.56
CA PRO A 112 -5.05 -15.04 -13.19
C PRO A 112 -6.29 -14.32 -12.65
N ASN A 113 -7.04 -14.93 -11.74
CA ASN A 113 -8.24 -14.32 -11.19
C ASN A 113 -7.91 -13.07 -10.38
N ASN A 114 -8.72 -12.03 -10.54
CA ASN A 114 -8.58 -10.78 -9.80
C ASN A 114 -7.22 -10.04 -9.97
N PHE A 115 -6.67 -10.02 -11.19
CA PHE A 115 -5.44 -9.28 -11.46
C PHE A 115 -5.51 -7.80 -11.04
N ASN A 116 -6.68 -7.16 -11.19
CA ASN A 116 -6.88 -5.77 -10.74
C ASN A 116 -6.68 -5.59 -9.24
N HIS A 117 -7.14 -6.55 -8.44
CA HIS A 117 -6.99 -6.53 -6.99
C HIS A 117 -5.52 -6.77 -6.60
N TYR A 118 -4.86 -7.75 -7.23
CA TYR A 118 -3.42 -7.96 -7.07
C TYR A 118 -2.63 -6.68 -7.39
N ALA A 119 -2.95 -6.00 -8.49
CA ALA A 119 -2.25 -4.78 -8.89
C ALA A 119 -2.41 -3.64 -7.87
N CYS A 120 -3.60 -3.47 -7.30
CA CYS A 120 -3.86 -2.50 -6.25
C CYS A 120 -3.03 -2.80 -4.99
N GLU A 121 -3.08 -4.03 -4.49
CA GLU A 121 -2.35 -4.42 -3.28
C GLU A 121 -0.83 -4.35 -3.48
N SER A 122 -0.35 -4.81 -4.65
CA SER A 122 1.06 -4.70 -5.00
C SER A 122 1.56 -3.25 -5.07
N PHE A 123 0.69 -2.33 -5.52
CA PHE A 123 0.96 -0.89 -5.49
C PHE A 123 1.08 -0.38 -4.05
N CYS A 124 0.13 -0.71 -3.18
CA CYS A 124 0.12 -0.29 -1.78
C CYS A 124 1.29 -0.88 -0.99
N ASP A 125 1.58 -2.18 -1.15
CA ASP A 125 2.72 -2.86 -0.51
C ASP A 125 4.06 -2.27 -0.97
N THR A 126 4.19 -1.95 -2.27
CA THR A 126 5.40 -1.30 -2.80
C THR A 126 5.58 0.09 -2.21
N ALA A 127 4.52 0.88 -2.11
CA ALA A 127 4.56 2.19 -1.49
C ALA A 127 4.96 2.11 0.00
N ALA A 128 4.41 1.13 0.74
CA ALA A 128 4.77 0.89 2.13
C ALA A 128 6.27 0.57 2.28
N ALA A 129 6.81 -0.29 1.42
CA ALA A 129 8.24 -0.62 1.42
C ALA A 129 9.14 0.58 1.07
N LEU A 130 8.68 1.51 0.22
CA LEU A 130 9.46 2.67 -0.23
C LEU A 130 9.38 3.86 0.73
N PHE A 131 8.21 4.12 1.31
CA PHE A 131 7.91 5.40 1.97
C PHE A 131 7.64 5.30 3.46
N SER A 132 7.43 4.08 4.02
CA SER A 132 7.33 3.92 5.47
C SER A 132 8.69 4.00 6.14
N THR A 133 8.68 4.09 7.48
CA THR A 133 9.91 3.99 8.28
C THR A 133 10.43 2.55 8.43
N CYS A 134 9.64 1.54 8.04
CA CYS A 134 10.00 0.14 8.05
C CYS A 134 10.84 -0.21 6.82
N ARG A 135 12.17 -0.23 6.97
CA ARG A 135 13.11 -0.45 5.86
C ARG A 135 13.31 -1.91 5.52
N GLU A 136 13.15 -2.80 6.48
CA GLU A 136 13.30 -4.24 6.35
C GLU A 136 12.12 -4.93 7.02
N HIS A 137 11.57 -5.93 6.35
CA HIS A 137 10.45 -6.71 6.86
C HIS A 137 10.49 -8.11 6.27
N GLN A 138 10.03 -9.11 7.04
CA GLN A 138 9.97 -10.51 6.60
C GLN A 138 9.12 -10.71 5.33
N GLU A 139 8.14 -9.83 5.09
CA GLU A 139 7.28 -9.88 3.90
C GLU A 139 7.96 -9.32 2.64
N TYR A 140 9.12 -8.65 2.76
CA TYR A 140 9.83 -8.07 1.63
C TYR A 140 10.66 -9.13 0.90
N THR A 141 10.00 -10.04 0.22
CA THR A 141 10.60 -11.20 -0.45
C THR A 141 10.89 -10.99 -1.93
N LEU A 142 10.38 -9.91 -2.53
CA LEU A 142 10.62 -9.58 -3.94
C LEU A 142 12.10 -9.30 -4.19
N ALA A 143 12.68 -9.89 -5.24
CA ALA A 143 14.09 -9.72 -5.57
C ALA A 143 14.47 -8.26 -5.89
N LYS A 144 15.69 -7.85 -5.52
CA LYS A 144 16.18 -6.47 -5.63
C LYS A 144 15.97 -5.85 -7.02
N ARG A 145 16.23 -6.61 -8.10
CA ARG A 145 16.05 -6.13 -9.48
C ARG A 145 14.62 -5.63 -9.76
N TRP A 146 13.63 -6.32 -9.22
CA TRP A 146 12.22 -5.96 -9.37
C TRP A 146 11.83 -4.80 -8.46
N ARG A 147 12.33 -4.78 -7.22
CA ARG A 147 12.16 -3.62 -6.32
C ARG A 147 12.69 -2.35 -6.97
N THR A 148 13.84 -2.41 -7.64
CA THR A 148 14.42 -1.26 -8.35
C THR A 148 13.50 -0.78 -9.47
N LYS A 149 12.94 -1.68 -10.29
CA LYS A 149 12.00 -1.30 -11.35
C LYS A 149 10.74 -0.63 -10.80
N ARG A 150 10.16 -1.20 -9.73
CA ARG A 150 8.99 -0.62 -9.07
C ARG A 150 9.31 0.76 -8.48
N ARG A 151 10.47 0.92 -7.84
CA ARG A 151 10.93 2.21 -7.33
C ARG A 151 11.08 3.25 -8.44
N VAL A 152 11.68 2.90 -9.57
CA VAL A 152 11.80 3.81 -10.73
C VAL A 152 10.43 4.26 -11.20
N TRP A 153 9.48 3.33 -11.32
CA TRP A 153 8.11 3.67 -11.69
C TRP A 153 7.48 4.64 -10.69
N PHE A 154 7.59 4.39 -9.38
CA PHE A 154 7.06 5.28 -8.35
C PHE A 154 7.66 6.68 -8.45
N LEU A 155 8.98 6.79 -8.53
CA LEU A 155 9.67 8.08 -8.60
C LEU A 155 9.26 8.90 -9.83
N ALA A 156 9.02 8.25 -10.96
CA ALA A 156 8.56 8.90 -12.20
C ALA A 156 7.08 9.37 -12.12
N ASN A 157 6.31 8.89 -11.14
CA ASN A 157 4.88 9.18 -11.00
C ASN A 157 4.54 10.03 -9.77
N LEU A 158 5.55 10.52 -9.05
CA LEU A 158 5.36 11.44 -7.92
C LEU A 158 5.17 12.89 -8.39
N PRO A 159 4.47 13.74 -7.60
CA PRO A 159 3.69 13.39 -6.42
C PRO A 159 2.35 12.71 -6.76
N MET A 160 1.77 12.02 -5.78
CA MET A 160 0.46 11.39 -5.90
C MET A 160 -0.54 12.04 -4.94
N ASN A 161 -1.79 12.20 -5.37
CA ASN A 161 -2.87 12.76 -4.56
C ASN A 161 -3.62 11.66 -3.79
N PHE A 162 -4.20 12.02 -2.63
CA PHE A 162 -4.98 11.10 -1.79
C PHE A 162 -6.25 11.74 -1.24
#